data_2d2d35dcd4cf94cf5dfe0173a1c061ee
#
_entry.id   2d2d35dcd4cf94cf5dfe0173a1c061ee
#
_cell.length_a   1.000
_cell.length_b   1.000
_cell.length_c   1.000
_cell.angle_alpha   90.00
_cell.angle_beta   90.00
_cell.angle_gamma   90.00
#
_symmetry.space_group_name_H-M   'P 1'
#
loop_
_entity.id
_entity.type
_entity.pdbx_description
1 polymer ?
#
loop_
_entity_poly.entity_id
_entity_poly.type
_entity_poly.pdbx_seq_one_letter_code
_entity_poly.pdbx_strand_id
1 'polypeptide(L)'
;MAVDTIRAPEELALNYKACFEIGDTKVAKRLPDNIGLRGCVLPRIIGNSAAFRRVLCLVRVVAPTDATVLIQGETGTGKELIAEAIHKCSDRSSGPFVKVNCAAIPSGLLESELFGHERGAYTGACTRSIGRFERANRGTLLLDEIGDLPLELQPKLLRVLQERQFERLGGSATIHTDVRVICATNRHLIEMTEERQFRADLFYRLSVFPIELPPLRERPEDIRLLVHHFALGYAGRMQKPITAVSEEFIVALAGRSWPGNVRELQNFIERSVILSTGAVLNGSLPELTDTTQAGSKSAELSAPVTLKEAERSHILQTLQQTKGVVGGQNGAAVRLGLPRTTLIGKMTRLGINASQKSSTLAHAAASVA
;
A
#
# COMPACT_ATOMS: atom_id res chain seq x y z
N MET A 1 -46.55 -16.01 -3.13
CA MET A 1 -45.37 -16.73 -2.62
C MET A 1 -44.45 -16.93 -3.80
N ALA A 2 -43.47 -16.02 -3.97
CA ALA A 2 -42.43 -16.15 -4.94
C ALA A 2 -41.21 -16.73 -4.22
N VAL A 3 -40.80 -17.91 -4.62
CA VAL A 3 -39.61 -18.60 -4.11
C VAL A 3 -38.40 -17.93 -4.75
N ASP A 4 -37.63 -17.19 -3.94
CA ASP A 4 -36.35 -16.66 -4.35
C ASP A 4 -35.43 -17.83 -4.69
N THR A 5 -35.11 -17.96 -5.96
CA THR A 5 -34.18 -18.95 -6.48
C THR A 5 -32.77 -18.56 -6.02
N ILE A 6 -32.30 -19.19 -4.96
CA ILE A 6 -30.90 -19.15 -4.55
C ILE A 6 -30.08 -19.69 -5.73
N ARG A 7 -29.28 -18.83 -6.36
CA ARG A 7 -28.35 -19.24 -7.41
C ARG A 7 -27.47 -20.35 -6.88
N ALA A 8 -27.42 -21.46 -7.62
CA ALA A 8 -26.73 -22.67 -7.20
C ALA A 8 -25.25 -22.41 -6.94
N PRO A 9 -24.67 -23.02 -5.90
CA PRO A 9 -23.23 -22.90 -5.56
C PRO A 9 -22.28 -23.27 -6.71
N GLU A 10 -22.77 -24.09 -7.65
CA GLU A 10 -22.02 -24.53 -8.83
C GLU A 10 -21.76 -23.39 -9.84
N GLU A 11 -22.68 -22.43 -10.03
CA GLU A 11 -22.43 -21.27 -10.91
C GLU A 11 -21.38 -20.33 -10.36
N LEU A 12 -21.34 -20.16 -9.04
CA LEU A 12 -20.32 -19.35 -8.35
C LEU A 12 -18.94 -20.04 -8.45
N ALA A 13 -18.88 -21.36 -8.29
CA ALA A 13 -17.65 -22.13 -8.43
C ALA A 13 -17.10 -22.14 -9.86
N LEU A 14 -17.98 -22.20 -10.87
CA LEU A 14 -17.59 -22.12 -12.29
C LEU A 14 -17.04 -20.73 -12.64
N ASN A 15 -17.68 -19.67 -12.15
CA ASN A 15 -17.21 -18.29 -12.36
C ASN A 15 -15.89 -18.01 -11.66
N TYR A 16 -15.68 -18.56 -10.45
CA TYR A 16 -14.43 -18.47 -9.71
C TYR A 16 -13.29 -19.18 -10.46
N LYS A 17 -13.54 -20.40 -10.96
CA LYS A 17 -12.57 -21.18 -11.72
C LYS A 17 -12.18 -20.50 -13.05
N ALA A 18 -13.15 -19.90 -13.75
CA ALA A 18 -12.91 -19.12 -14.97
C ALA A 18 -12.03 -17.88 -14.71
N CYS A 19 -12.13 -17.25 -13.53
CA CYS A 19 -11.28 -16.12 -13.18
C CYS A 19 -9.82 -16.52 -12.90
N PHE A 20 -9.56 -17.74 -12.43
CA PHE A 20 -8.21 -18.26 -12.23
C PHE A 20 -7.54 -18.74 -13.52
N GLU A 21 -8.30 -19.23 -14.50
CA GLU A 21 -7.79 -19.72 -15.78
C GLU A 21 -7.43 -18.60 -16.79
N ILE A 22 -7.73 -17.32 -16.48
CA ILE A 22 -7.40 -16.15 -17.32
C ILE A 22 -5.87 -15.90 -17.45
N GLY A 23 -5.03 -16.72 -16.82
CA GLY A 23 -3.56 -16.71 -17.03
C GLY A 23 -3.11 -17.11 -18.43
N ASP A 24 -3.96 -17.80 -19.21
CA ASP A 24 -3.65 -18.25 -20.56
C ASP A 24 -4.27 -17.31 -21.60
N THR A 25 -3.43 -16.71 -22.43
CA THR A 25 -3.79 -15.69 -23.45
C THR A 25 -4.84 -16.14 -24.48
N LYS A 26 -5.17 -17.43 -24.53
CA LYS A 26 -6.18 -18.00 -25.43
C LYS A 26 -7.60 -17.97 -24.86
N VAL A 27 -7.78 -17.88 -23.55
CA VAL A 27 -9.10 -17.88 -22.88
C VAL A 27 -9.68 -16.47 -22.75
N ALA A 28 -8.84 -15.43 -22.76
CA ALA A 28 -9.28 -14.02 -22.68
C ALA A 28 -10.21 -13.58 -23.83
N LYS A 29 -10.26 -14.33 -24.93
CA LYS A 29 -11.18 -14.08 -26.08
C LYS A 29 -12.55 -14.73 -25.94
N ARG A 30 -12.83 -15.51 -24.90
CA ARG A 30 -14.07 -16.29 -24.72
C ARG A 30 -14.82 -16.01 -23.40
N LEU A 31 -14.52 -14.94 -22.70
CA LEU A 31 -15.45 -14.48 -21.66
C LEU A 31 -16.66 -13.90 -22.40
N PRO A 32 -17.85 -14.50 -22.24
CA PRO A 32 -19.05 -13.93 -22.85
C PRO A 32 -19.26 -12.54 -22.24
N ASP A 33 -19.45 -11.53 -23.08
CA ASP A 33 -19.82 -10.14 -22.68
C ASP A 33 -21.12 -10.13 -21.85
N ASN A 34 -21.69 -11.28 -21.56
CA ASN A 34 -23.00 -11.51 -20.99
C ASN A 34 -23.00 -12.18 -19.61
N ILE A 35 -21.89 -12.14 -18.84
CA ILE A 35 -21.98 -12.42 -17.41
C ILE A 35 -22.61 -11.19 -16.77
N GLY A 36 -23.92 -11.22 -16.74
CA GLY A 36 -24.94 -10.46 -16.02
C GLY A 36 -24.52 -9.22 -15.23
N LEU A 37 -23.75 -8.31 -15.83
CA LEU A 37 -23.61 -6.97 -15.33
C LEU A 37 -24.80 -6.16 -15.85
N ARG A 38 -25.83 -6.01 -15.06
CA ARG A 38 -26.79 -4.94 -15.23
C ARG A 38 -26.00 -3.61 -15.16
N GLY A 39 -25.47 -3.13 -16.32
CA GLY A 39 -25.03 -1.76 -16.50
C GLY A 39 -24.07 -1.12 -15.49
N CYS A 40 -23.33 -1.89 -14.68
CA CYS A 40 -22.41 -1.30 -13.70
C CYS A 40 -21.15 -0.79 -14.41
N VAL A 41 -21.17 0.50 -14.76
CA VAL A 41 -19.99 1.23 -15.22
C VAL A 41 -19.14 1.55 -13.99
N LEU A 42 -17.91 1.05 -13.96
CA LEU A 42 -16.93 1.35 -12.89
C LEU A 42 -16.19 2.67 -13.22
N PRO A 43 -16.68 3.85 -12.83
CA PRO A 43 -16.30 5.12 -13.47
C PRO A 43 -14.95 5.69 -13.03
N ARG A 44 -14.20 5.03 -12.15
CA ARG A 44 -12.94 5.56 -11.59
C ARG A 44 -11.79 4.57 -11.53
N ILE A 45 -11.98 3.36 -12.05
CA ILE A 45 -10.97 2.32 -12.01
C ILE A 45 -10.19 2.35 -13.31
N ILE A 46 -8.87 2.58 -13.20
CA ILE A 46 -7.95 2.66 -14.33
C ILE A 46 -6.95 1.54 -14.21
N GLY A 47 -6.86 0.73 -15.24
CA GLY A 47 -5.96 -0.40 -15.35
C GLY A 47 -6.50 -1.42 -16.33
N ASN A 48 -5.61 -2.07 -17.08
CA ASN A 48 -5.92 -3.07 -18.07
C ASN A 48 -4.94 -4.25 -18.07
N SER A 49 -4.01 -4.27 -17.13
CA SER A 49 -3.07 -5.39 -16.96
C SER A 49 -3.79 -6.69 -16.66
N ALA A 50 -3.19 -7.82 -17.04
CA ALA A 50 -3.76 -9.14 -16.77
C ALA A 50 -3.99 -9.38 -15.27
N ALA A 51 -3.06 -8.95 -14.42
CA ALA A 51 -3.17 -9.06 -12.97
C ALA A 51 -4.36 -8.26 -12.43
N PHE A 52 -4.53 -7.02 -12.90
CA PHE A 52 -5.63 -6.16 -12.43
C PHE A 52 -6.99 -6.59 -12.98
N ARG A 53 -7.06 -7.11 -14.22
CA ARG A 53 -8.29 -7.70 -14.77
C ARG A 53 -8.81 -8.89 -13.98
N ARG A 54 -7.92 -9.72 -13.39
CA ARG A 54 -8.32 -10.79 -12.46
C ARG A 54 -9.04 -10.23 -11.24
N VAL A 55 -8.51 -9.16 -10.64
CA VAL A 55 -9.17 -8.48 -9.52
C VAL A 55 -10.56 -7.99 -9.91
N LEU A 56 -10.70 -7.33 -11.07
CA LEU A 56 -12.00 -6.85 -11.55
C LEU A 56 -12.98 -8.00 -11.81
N CYS A 57 -12.50 -9.16 -12.26
CA CYS A 57 -13.31 -10.35 -12.41
C CYS A 57 -13.84 -10.84 -11.05
N LEU A 58 -12.98 -10.91 -10.02
CA LEU A 58 -13.39 -11.28 -8.65
C LEU A 58 -14.41 -10.29 -8.06
N VAL A 59 -14.23 -9.00 -8.32
CA VAL A 59 -15.20 -7.96 -7.94
C VAL A 59 -16.57 -8.25 -8.54
N ARG A 60 -16.63 -8.59 -9.84
CA ARG A 60 -17.87 -8.92 -10.53
C ARG A 60 -18.57 -10.16 -9.95
N VAL A 61 -17.79 -11.17 -9.59
CA VAL A 61 -18.33 -12.42 -9.00
C VAL A 61 -18.91 -12.16 -7.61
N VAL A 62 -18.20 -11.38 -6.78
CA VAL A 62 -18.60 -11.20 -5.37
C VAL A 62 -19.62 -10.08 -5.18
N ALA A 63 -19.67 -9.09 -6.08
CA ALA A 63 -20.55 -7.92 -5.89
C ALA A 63 -22.04 -8.27 -5.65
N PRO A 64 -22.67 -9.19 -6.39
CA PRO A 64 -24.09 -9.53 -6.19
C PRO A 64 -24.35 -10.42 -4.97
N THR A 65 -23.34 -10.75 -4.18
CA THR A 65 -23.51 -11.58 -2.97
C THR A 65 -23.42 -10.72 -1.70
N ASP A 66 -23.93 -11.26 -0.59
CA ASP A 66 -23.77 -10.65 0.76
C ASP A 66 -22.50 -11.16 1.49
N ALA A 67 -21.62 -11.88 0.80
CA ALA A 67 -20.41 -12.40 1.40
C ALA A 67 -19.52 -11.27 1.94
N THR A 68 -18.88 -11.52 3.09
CA THR A 68 -17.82 -10.65 3.60
C THR A 68 -16.62 -10.72 2.66
N VAL A 69 -16.07 -9.57 2.30
CA VAL A 69 -14.90 -9.46 1.41
C VAL A 69 -13.72 -8.92 2.19
N LEU A 70 -12.58 -9.60 2.06
CA LEU A 70 -11.30 -9.14 2.61
C LEU A 70 -10.39 -8.70 1.46
N ILE A 71 -10.12 -7.39 1.37
CA ILE A 71 -9.24 -6.82 0.36
C ILE A 71 -7.85 -6.63 0.97
N GLN A 72 -6.88 -7.36 0.44
CA GLN A 72 -5.48 -7.29 0.88
C GLN A 72 -4.62 -6.63 -0.19
N GLY A 73 -3.56 -5.95 0.23
CA GLY A 73 -2.60 -5.33 -0.69
C GLY A 73 -1.89 -4.14 -0.06
N GLU A 74 -0.77 -3.78 -0.63
CA GLU A 74 0.08 -2.69 -0.13
C GLU A 74 -0.65 -1.36 -0.05
N THR A 75 -0.09 -0.45 0.76
CA THR A 75 -0.61 0.93 0.86
C THR A 75 -0.57 1.62 -0.52
N GLY A 76 -1.66 2.32 -0.86
CA GLY A 76 -1.73 3.07 -2.12
C GLY A 76 -2.09 2.25 -3.37
N THR A 77 -2.40 0.95 -3.26
CA THR A 77 -2.81 0.10 -4.40
C THR A 77 -4.22 0.39 -4.93
N GLY A 78 -5.09 1.04 -4.12
CA GLY A 78 -6.46 1.38 -4.47
C GLY A 78 -7.53 0.49 -3.83
N LYS A 79 -7.27 -0.13 -2.67
CA LYS A 79 -8.22 -0.99 -1.94
C LYS A 79 -9.59 -0.35 -1.75
N GLU A 80 -9.63 0.93 -1.40
CA GLU A 80 -10.89 1.68 -1.20
C GLU A 80 -11.72 1.79 -2.49
N LEU A 81 -11.07 1.99 -3.64
CA LEU A 81 -11.76 2.06 -4.94
C LEU A 81 -12.39 0.70 -5.31
N ILE A 82 -11.72 -0.40 -4.97
CA ILE A 82 -12.26 -1.75 -5.17
C ILE A 82 -13.45 -1.99 -4.25
N ALA A 83 -13.39 -1.58 -2.98
CA ALA A 83 -14.52 -1.67 -2.07
C ALA A 83 -15.74 -0.85 -2.56
N GLU A 84 -15.50 0.36 -3.07
CA GLU A 84 -16.54 1.20 -3.67
C GLU A 84 -17.14 0.54 -4.92
N ALA A 85 -16.31 -0.10 -5.75
CA ALA A 85 -16.76 -0.84 -6.92
C ALA A 85 -17.65 -2.04 -6.55
N ILE A 86 -17.26 -2.80 -5.52
CA ILE A 86 -18.07 -3.92 -5.00
C ILE A 86 -19.44 -3.43 -4.55
N HIS A 87 -19.49 -2.33 -3.77
CA HIS A 87 -20.76 -1.75 -3.32
C HIS A 87 -21.62 -1.30 -4.50
N LYS A 88 -21.05 -0.53 -5.44
CA LYS A 88 -21.80 0.00 -6.61
C LYS A 88 -22.35 -1.08 -7.52
N CYS A 89 -21.66 -2.22 -7.64
CA CYS A 89 -22.09 -3.36 -8.42
C CYS A 89 -22.94 -4.38 -7.65
N SER A 90 -23.26 -4.10 -6.37
CA SER A 90 -24.05 -4.96 -5.51
C SER A 90 -25.56 -4.64 -5.58
N ASP A 91 -26.38 -5.56 -5.09
CA ASP A 91 -27.81 -5.33 -4.90
C ASP A 91 -28.10 -4.25 -3.81
N ARG A 92 -27.08 -3.88 -3.03
CA ARG A 92 -27.13 -2.82 -2.01
C ARG A 92 -26.61 -1.46 -2.50
N SER A 93 -26.43 -1.30 -3.81
CA SER A 93 -25.87 -0.07 -4.42
C SER A 93 -26.68 1.20 -4.16
N SER A 94 -27.97 1.08 -3.88
CA SER A 94 -28.85 2.19 -3.48
C SER A 94 -28.79 2.50 -1.98
N GLY A 95 -28.22 1.61 -1.16
CA GLY A 95 -28.08 1.78 0.28
C GLY A 95 -26.86 2.63 0.66
N PRO A 96 -26.71 2.92 1.95
CA PRO A 96 -25.57 3.70 2.43
C PRO A 96 -24.24 2.94 2.25
N PHE A 97 -23.19 3.65 1.80
CA PHE A 97 -21.80 3.19 1.82
C PHE A 97 -21.04 3.96 2.88
N VAL A 98 -20.85 3.33 4.04
CA VAL A 98 -20.17 3.93 5.19
C VAL A 98 -18.73 3.44 5.23
N LYS A 99 -17.79 4.38 5.37
CA LYS A 99 -16.35 4.09 5.43
C LYS A 99 -15.83 4.39 6.83
N VAL A 100 -14.99 3.50 7.35
CA VAL A 100 -14.28 3.69 8.62
C VAL A 100 -12.84 3.27 8.40
N ASN A 101 -11.91 4.15 8.73
CA ASN A 101 -10.49 3.80 8.79
C ASN A 101 -10.12 3.53 10.25
N CYS A 102 -9.81 2.28 10.59
CA CYS A 102 -9.53 1.86 11.95
C CYS A 102 -8.22 2.45 12.49
N ALA A 103 -7.24 2.72 11.63
CA ALA A 103 -5.98 3.34 12.03
C ALA A 103 -6.10 4.85 12.30
N ALA A 104 -7.08 5.53 11.70
CA ALA A 104 -7.22 6.98 11.82
C ALA A 104 -7.96 7.41 13.11
N ILE A 105 -8.65 6.49 13.78
CA ILE A 105 -9.44 6.77 14.98
C ILE A 105 -8.68 6.30 16.20
N PRO A 106 -8.49 7.14 17.24
CA PRO A 106 -7.90 6.70 18.50
C PRO A 106 -8.64 5.48 19.08
N SER A 107 -7.90 4.51 19.60
CA SER A 107 -8.45 3.23 20.09
C SER A 107 -9.58 3.41 21.12
N GLY A 108 -9.46 4.39 22.04
CA GLY A 108 -10.49 4.68 23.03
C GLY A 108 -11.79 5.26 22.46
N LEU A 109 -11.79 5.75 21.20
CA LEU A 109 -12.99 6.27 20.53
C LEU A 109 -13.55 5.31 19.47
N LEU A 110 -12.73 4.36 19.01
CA LEU A 110 -13.08 3.47 17.91
C LEU A 110 -14.32 2.63 18.22
N GLU A 111 -14.46 2.15 19.44
CA GLU A 111 -15.65 1.43 19.90
C GLU A 111 -16.93 2.27 19.78
N SER A 112 -16.87 3.49 20.29
CA SER A 112 -17.97 4.46 20.23
C SER A 112 -18.33 4.85 18.79
N GLU A 113 -17.33 4.98 17.91
CA GLU A 113 -17.56 5.26 16.49
C GLU A 113 -18.21 4.08 15.77
N LEU A 114 -17.74 2.85 16.01
CA LEU A 114 -18.26 1.65 15.35
C LEU A 114 -19.68 1.31 15.81
N PHE A 115 -19.91 1.26 17.13
CA PHE A 115 -21.14 0.73 17.72
C PHE A 115 -22.08 1.81 18.27
N GLY A 116 -21.57 3.04 18.45
CA GLY A 116 -22.31 4.11 19.11
C GLY A 116 -22.22 4.05 20.63
N HIS A 117 -22.76 5.05 21.29
CA HIS A 117 -22.81 5.12 22.74
C HIS A 117 -24.12 5.72 23.24
N GLU A 118 -24.54 5.33 24.42
CA GLU A 118 -25.60 5.96 25.17
C GLU A 118 -25.09 7.14 26.02
N ARG A 119 -25.97 8.04 26.40
CA ARG A 119 -25.60 9.16 27.29
C ARG A 119 -25.02 8.63 28.59
N GLY A 120 -23.85 9.14 28.99
CA GLY A 120 -23.19 8.74 30.23
C GLY A 120 -22.29 7.48 30.08
N ALA A 121 -22.10 6.94 28.91
CA ALA A 121 -21.29 5.75 28.68
C ALA A 121 -19.80 5.92 29.08
N TYR A 122 -19.28 7.13 29.00
CA TYR A 122 -17.93 7.51 29.47
C TYR A 122 -17.90 9.00 29.84
N THR A 123 -16.82 9.43 30.48
CA THR A 123 -16.62 10.85 30.85
C THR A 123 -16.54 11.71 29.60
N GLY A 124 -17.60 12.51 29.35
CA GLY A 124 -17.76 13.31 28.11
C GLY A 124 -18.88 12.85 27.17
N ALA A 125 -19.51 11.70 27.40
CA ALA A 125 -20.67 11.23 26.64
C ALA A 125 -21.94 12.01 27.04
N CYS A 126 -22.03 13.29 26.69
CA CYS A 126 -23.15 14.16 27.04
C CYS A 126 -24.44 13.81 26.29
N THR A 127 -24.37 13.24 25.12
CA THR A 127 -25.48 12.87 24.24
C THR A 127 -25.32 11.45 23.73
N ARG A 128 -26.39 10.82 23.30
CA ARG A 128 -26.38 9.54 22.58
C ARG A 128 -25.78 9.75 21.19
N SER A 129 -24.94 8.81 20.73
CA SER A 129 -24.40 8.80 19.37
C SER A 129 -24.71 7.50 18.64
N ILE A 130 -25.07 7.63 17.35
CA ILE A 130 -25.36 6.51 16.46
C ILE A 130 -24.05 6.03 15.83
N GLY A 131 -23.72 4.73 15.98
CA GLY A 131 -22.51 4.11 15.45
C GLY A 131 -22.54 3.88 13.93
N ARG A 132 -21.38 3.51 13.37
CA ARG A 132 -21.20 3.25 11.94
C ARG A 132 -21.98 2.04 11.47
N PHE A 133 -22.09 0.98 12.28
CA PHE A 133 -22.90 -0.19 11.95
C PHE A 133 -24.39 0.16 11.79
N GLU A 134 -24.93 1.00 12.65
CA GLU A 134 -26.31 1.44 12.56
C GLU A 134 -26.53 2.35 11.34
N ARG A 135 -25.56 3.25 11.05
CA ARG A 135 -25.62 4.12 9.85
C ARG A 135 -25.52 3.34 8.55
N ALA A 136 -24.81 2.20 8.55
CA ALA A 136 -24.64 1.35 7.38
C ALA A 136 -25.79 0.35 7.18
N ASN A 137 -26.82 0.38 8.03
CA ASN A 137 -27.93 -0.56 7.97
C ASN A 137 -28.59 -0.60 6.58
N ARG A 138 -28.83 -1.80 6.06
CA ARG A 138 -29.28 -2.10 4.68
C ARG A 138 -28.33 -1.62 3.58
N GLY A 139 -27.10 -1.34 3.92
CA GLY A 139 -26.06 -0.91 3.01
C GLY A 139 -24.77 -1.70 3.17
N THR A 140 -23.65 -1.02 3.01
CA THR A 140 -22.31 -1.61 3.09
C THR A 140 -21.42 -0.80 4.01
N LEU A 141 -20.68 -1.49 4.90
CA LEU A 141 -19.66 -0.91 5.76
C LEU A 141 -18.27 -1.33 5.25
N LEU A 142 -17.44 -0.36 4.95
CA LEU A 142 -16.01 -0.57 4.69
C LEU A 142 -15.23 -0.32 5.98
N LEU A 143 -14.54 -1.36 6.46
CA LEU A 143 -13.55 -1.29 7.53
C LEU A 143 -12.16 -1.27 6.90
N ASP A 144 -11.60 -0.09 6.74
CA ASP A 144 -10.25 0.09 6.19
C ASP A 144 -9.21 -0.04 7.29
N GLU A 145 -8.06 -0.62 6.95
CA GLU A 145 -6.96 -0.98 7.85
C GLU A 145 -7.45 -1.81 9.05
N ILE A 146 -8.21 -2.89 8.76
CA ILE A 146 -8.79 -3.78 9.80
C ILE A 146 -7.72 -4.44 10.69
N GLY A 147 -6.48 -4.59 10.19
CA GLY A 147 -5.35 -5.08 10.97
C GLY A 147 -4.96 -4.18 12.14
N ASP A 148 -5.42 -2.92 12.17
CA ASP A 148 -5.21 -1.99 13.27
C ASP A 148 -6.33 -2.00 14.32
N LEU A 149 -7.31 -2.90 14.16
CA LEU A 149 -8.40 -3.05 15.13
C LEU A 149 -7.88 -3.60 16.46
N PRO A 150 -8.03 -2.88 17.59
CA PRO A 150 -7.62 -3.35 18.90
C PRO A 150 -8.18 -4.74 19.26
N LEU A 151 -7.37 -5.57 19.91
CA LEU A 151 -7.76 -6.93 20.32
C LEU A 151 -9.07 -6.95 21.14
N GLU A 152 -9.30 -5.93 21.97
CA GLU A 152 -10.48 -5.80 22.81
C GLU A 152 -11.77 -5.64 22.01
N LEU A 153 -11.68 -5.07 20.80
CA LEU A 153 -12.85 -4.84 19.93
C LEU A 153 -13.12 -5.99 18.96
N GLN A 154 -12.15 -6.86 18.75
CA GLN A 154 -12.28 -8.00 17.82
C GLN A 154 -13.41 -8.96 18.20
N PRO A 155 -13.65 -9.32 19.50
CA PRO A 155 -14.80 -10.15 19.89
C PRO A 155 -16.15 -9.49 19.59
N LYS A 156 -16.25 -8.16 19.77
CA LYS A 156 -17.48 -7.42 19.47
C LYS A 156 -17.77 -7.41 17.98
N LEU A 157 -16.75 -7.16 17.16
CA LEU A 157 -16.88 -7.25 15.70
C LEU A 157 -17.30 -8.65 15.25
N LEU A 158 -16.68 -9.71 15.82
CA LEU A 158 -17.02 -11.09 15.53
C LEU A 158 -18.50 -11.37 15.81
N ARG A 159 -19.01 -10.92 16.96
CA ARG A 159 -20.44 -11.07 17.34
C ARG A 159 -21.34 -10.42 16.31
N VAL A 160 -21.04 -9.19 15.85
CA VAL A 160 -21.84 -8.53 14.82
C VAL A 160 -21.84 -9.29 13.50
N LEU A 161 -20.67 -9.84 13.09
CA LEU A 161 -20.56 -10.61 11.85
C LEU A 161 -21.29 -11.96 11.90
N GLN A 162 -21.45 -12.54 13.11
CA GLN A 162 -22.12 -13.84 13.29
C GLN A 162 -23.61 -13.70 13.55
N GLU A 163 -23.98 -12.80 14.48
CA GLU A 163 -25.33 -12.68 15.01
C GLU A 163 -26.13 -11.54 14.38
N ARG A 164 -25.47 -10.66 13.60
CA ARG A 164 -26.06 -9.45 13.02
C ARG A 164 -26.70 -8.52 14.06
N GLN A 165 -26.12 -8.50 15.26
CA GLN A 165 -26.60 -7.69 16.38
C GLN A 165 -25.43 -7.18 17.22
N PHE A 166 -25.65 -6.05 17.89
CA PHE A 166 -24.69 -5.45 18.81
C PHE A 166 -25.41 -4.59 19.87
N GLU A 167 -24.65 -4.14 20.85
CA GLU A 167 -25.09 -3.22 21.89
C GLU A 167 -24.23 -1.95 21.83
N ARG A 168 -24.83 -0.78 22.10
CA ARG A 168 -24.08 0.47 22.22
C ARG A 168 -23.24 0.47 23.49
N LEU A 169 -22.17 1.23 23.49
CA LEU A 169 -21.36 1.45 24.67
C LEU A 169 -22.22 2.09 25.78
N GLY A 170 -22.22 1.50 27.00
CA GLY A 170 -23.02 1.93 28.12
C GLY A 170 -24.51 1.61 28.01
N GLY A 171 -24.96 0.88 27.00
CA GLY A 171 -26.32 0.41 26.81
C GLY A 171 -26.44 -1.11 26.89
N SER A 172 -27.66 -1.61 27.21
CA SER A 172 -28.02 -3.03 27.22
C SER A 172 -29.00 -3.42 26.12
N ALA A 173 -29.43 -2.46 25.30
CA ALA A 173 -30.40 -2.70 24.24
C ALA A 173 -29.72 -3.36 23.05
N THR A 174 -30.17 -4.54 22.63
CA THR A 174 -29.70 -5.24 21.45
C THR A 174 -30.22 -4.56 20.18
N ILE A 175 -29.32 -4.20 19.28
CA ILE A 175 -29.63 -3.56 18.00
C ILE A 175 -29.33 -4.56 16.89
N HIS A 176 -30.34 -4.87 16.09
CA HIS A 176 -30.20 -5.68 14.89
C HIS A 176 -29.74 -4.82 13.72
N THR A 177 -28.82 -5.36 12.92
CA THR A 177 -28.29 -4.67 11.75
C THR A 177 -28.16 -5.61 10.56
N ASP A 178 -28.59 -5.14 9.40
CA ASP A 178 -28.39 -5.83 8.13
C ASP A 178 -27.36 -5.07 7.30
N VAL A 179 -26.08 -5.35 7.56
CA VAL A 179 -24.95 -4.67 6.92
C VAL A 179 -24.08 -5.67 6.19
N ARG A 180 -23.76 -5.38 4.94
CA ARG A 180 -22.67 -6.07 4.23
C ARG A 180 -21.33 -5.48 4.66
N VAL A 181 -20.39 -6.32 5.06
CA VAL A 181 -19.06 -5.87 5.53
C VAL A 181 -18.02 -6.15 4.44
N ILE A 182 -17.22 -5.13 4.14
CA ILE A 182 -16.00 -5.21 3.34
C ILE A 182 -14.85 -4.74 4.22
N CYS A 183 -13.80 -5.53 4.30
CA CYS A 183 -12.59 -5.18 5.05
C CYS A 183 -11.42 -4.95 4.12
N ALA A 184 -10.55 -3.99 4.45
CA ALA A 184 -9.32 -3.74 3.71
C ALA A 184 -8.15 -3.68 4.69
N THR A 185 -6.97 -4.15 4.27
CA THR A 185 -5.74 -4.09 5.07
C THR A 185 -4.50 -4.19 4.19
N ASN A 186 -3.41 -3.59 4.66
CA ASN A 186 -2.06 -3.78 4.12
C ASN A 186 -1.23 -4.76 4.95
N ARG A 187 -1.75 -5.22 6.10
CA ARG A 187 -1.07 -6.15 7.00
C ARG A 187 -1.36 -7.61 6.66
N HIS A 188 -0.40 -8.48 6.95
CA HIS A 188 -0.55 -9.93 6.84
C HIS A 188 -1.29 -10.48 8.05
N LEU A 189 -2.64 -10.56 7.96
CA LEU A 189 -3.47 -10.98 9.09
C LEU A 189 -3.16 -12.40 9.59
N ILE A 190 -2.68 -13.29 8.71
CA ILE A 190 -2.28 -14.66 9.10
C ILE A 190 -1.10 -14.59 10.09
N GLU A 191 -0.04 -13.87 9.75
CA GLU A 191 1.13 -13.66 10.63
C GLU A 191 0.70 -13.02 11.96
N MET A 192 -0.20 -12.02 11.90
CA MET A 192 -0.75 -11.40 13.11
C MET A 192 -1.55 -12.37 13.98
N THR A 193 -2.18 -13.41 13.41
CA THR A 193 -2.85 -14.45 14.22
C THR A 193 -1.85 -15.34 14.93
N GLU A 194 -0.74 -15.68 14.29
CA GLU A 194 0.35 -16.45 14.89
C GLU A 194 1.00 -15.66 16.05
N GLU A 195 1.17 -14.37 15.88
CA GLU A 195 1.70 -13.44 16.89
C GLU A 195 0.67 -13.03 17.97
N ARG A 196 -0.56 -13.56 17.92
CA ARG A 196 -1.68 -13.24 18.83
C ARG A 196 -2.08 -11.75 18.83
N GLN A 197 -1.76 -11.01 17.78
CA GLN A 197 -2.19 -9.62 17.59
C GLN A 197 -3.57 -9.53 16.92
N PHE A 198 -4.00 -10.63 16.29
CA PHE A 198 -5.32 -10.76 15.67
C PHE A 198 -5.93 -12.11 16.02
N ARG A 199 -7.24 -12.18 16.23
CA ARG A 199 -7.92 -13.44 16.58
C ARG A 199 -8.15 -14.30 15.34
N ALA A 200 -7.81 -15.58 15.44
CA ALA A 200 -8.00 -16.52 14.33
C ALA A 200 -9.48 -16.72 13.94
N ASP A 201 -10.40 -16.72 14.91
CA ASP A 201 -11.83 -16.86 14.66
C ASP A 201 -12.39 -15.68 13.83
N LEU A 202 -11.95 -14.46 14.16
CA LEU A 202 -12.30 -13.27 13.39
C LEU A 202 -11.69 -13.32 11.99
N PHE A 203 -10.42 -13.70 11.85
CA PHE A 203 -9.76 -13.84 10.55
C PHE A 203 -10.55 -14.75 9.60
N TYR A 204 -10.93 -15.95 10.03
CA TYR A 204 -11.72 -16.86 9.21
C TYR A 204 -13.11 -16.32 8.86
N ARG A 205 -13.69 -15.51 9.73
CA ARG A 205 -14.99 -14.87 9.45
C ARG A 205 -14.90 -13.72 8.47
N LEU A 206 -13.77 -13.00 8.45
CA LEU A 206 -13.50 -11.92 7.48
C LEU A 206 -13.02 -12.45 6.13
N SER A 207 -12.23 -13.52 6.11
CA SER A 207 -11.61 -14.11 4.93
C SER A 207 -12.54 -15.08 4.19
N VAL A 208 -13.83 -14.74 4.05
CA VAL A 208 -14.79 -15.56 3.28
C VAL A 208 -14.51 -15.43 1.79
N PHE A 209 -14.26 -14.22 1.31
CA PHE A 209 -13.89 -13.95 -0.08
C PHE A 209 -12.68 -13.00 -0.11
N PRO A 210 -11.46 -13.55 -0.16
CA PRO A 210 -10.26 -12.74 -0.23
C PRO A 210 -10.03 -12.20 -1.64
N ILE A 211 -9.62 -10.92 -1.74
CA ILE A 211 -9.19 -10.26 -2.96
C ILE A 211 -7.82 -9.64 -2.70
N GLU A 212 -6.81 -10.09 -3.41
CA GLU A 212 -5.47 -9.55 -3.33
C GLU A 212 -5.22 -8.55 -4.47
N LEU A 213 -4.86 -7.31 -4.10
CA LEU A 213 -4.52 -6.27 -5.07
C LEU A 213 -3.02 -6.31 -5.38
N PRO A 214 -2.65 -6.51 -6.64
CA PRO A 214 -1.25 -6.51 -7.04
C PRO A 214 -0.64 -5.11 -6.83
N PRO A 215 0.60 -5.03 -6.34
CA PRO A 215 1.34 -3.77 -6.28
C PRO A 215 1.62 -3.24 -7.69
N LEU A 216 1.89 -1.94 -7.79
CA LEU A 216 2.05 -1.26 -9.08
C LEU A 216 3.22 -1.84 -9.91
N ARG A 217 4.29 -2.29 -9.26
CA ARG A 217 5.44 -2.95 -9.91
C ARG A 217 5.09 -4.25 -10.64
N GLU A 218 4.00 -4.93 -10.27
CA GLU A 218 3.50 -6.15 -10.93
C GLU A 218 2.51 -5.85 -12.07
N ARG A 219 2.20 -4.57 -12.29
CA ARG A 219 1.31 -4.10 -13.37
C ARG A 219 1.87 -2.87 -14.09
N PRO A 220 3.11 -2.95 -14.61
CA PRO A 220 3.77 -1.80 -15.27
C PRO A 220 3.00 -1.29 -16.49
N GLU A 221 2.20 -2.14 -17.14
CA GLU A 221 1.35 -1.79 -18.27
C GLU A 221 0.27 -0.74 -17.89
N ASP A 222 -0.16 -0.73 -16.63
CA ASP A 222 -1.16 0.21 -16.14
C ASP A 222 -0.57 1.61 -15.89
N ILE A 223 0.75 1.72 -15.71
CA ILE A 223 1.42 2.98 -15.40
C ILE A 223 1.17 4.02 -16.50
N ARG A 224 1.24 3.63 -17.76
CA ARG A 224 0.93 4.52 -18.89
C ARG A 224 -0.47 5.15 -18.76
N LEU A 225 -1.48 4.31 -18.51
CA LEU A 225 -2.87 4.75 -18.40
C LEU A 225 -3.06 5.68 -17.20
N LEU A 226 -2.47 5.32 -16.05
CA LEU A 226 -2.52 6.11 -14.82
C LEU A 226 -1.83 7.47 -15.00
N VAL A 227 -0.64 7.50 -15.63
CA VAL A 227 0.12 8.73 -15.90
C VAL A 227 -0.69 9.68 -16.76
N HIS A 228 -1.25 9.21 -17.90
CA HIS A 228 -2.08 10.04 -18.76
C HIS A 228 -3.31 10.57 -18.01
N HIS A 229 -4.00 9.72 -17.27
CA HIS A 229 -5.17 10.12 -16.51
C HIS A 229 -4.86 11.22 -15.49
N PHE A 230 -3.81 11.02 -14.68
CA PHE A 230 -3.43 11.98 -13.65
C PHE A 230 -2.89 13.27 -14.26
N ALA A 231 -2.01 13.19 -15.27
CA ALA A 231 -1.44 14.37 -15.92
C ALA A 231 -2.51 15.27 -16.51
N LEU A 232 -3.42 14.72 -17.31
CA LEU A 232 -4.51 15.50 -17.91
C LEU A 232 -5.52 15.98 -16.87
N GLY A 233 -5.82 15.17 -15.85
CA GLY A 233 -6.70 15.56 -14.77
C GLY A 233 -6.17 16.75 -13.95
N TYR A 234 -4.88 16.74 -13.61
CA TYR A 234 -4.24 17.84 -12.89
C TYR A 234 -4.02 19.06 -13.77
N ALA A 235 -3.62 18.86 -15.05
CA ALA A 235 -3.49 19.96 -16.00
C ALA A 235 -4.81 20.75 -16.14
N GLY A 236 -5.94 20.06 -16.28
CA GLY A 236 -7.25 20.67 -16.36
C GLY A 236 -7.63 21.44 -15.09
N ARG A 237 -7.38 20.86 -13.90
CA ARG A 237 -7.67 21.54 -12.61
C ARG A 237 -6.81 22.78 -12.38
N MET A 238 -5.55 22.74 -12.80
CA MET A 238 -4.57 23.83 -12.59
C MET A 238 -4.52 24.79 -13.79
N GLN A 239 -5.37 24.59 -14.79
CA GLN A 239 -5.40 25.40 -16.02
C GLN A 239 -4.02 25.47 -16.71
N LYS A 240 -3.25 24.38 -16.66
CA LYS A 240 -1.96 24.25 -17.32
C LYS A 240 -2.13 23.85 -18.78
N PRO A 241 -1.29 24.38 -19.71
CA PRO A 241 -1.40 24.07 -21.14
C PRO A 241 -0.89 22.67 -21.53
N ILE A 242 -0.82 21.73 -20.58
CA ILE A 242 -0.30 20.39 -20.81
C ILE A 242 -1.34 19.56 -21.57
N THR A 243 -0.97 19.14 -22.78
CA THR A 243 -1.82 18.34 -23.66
C THR A 243 -1.28 16.92 -23.91
N ALA A 244 0.01 16.70 -23.62
CA ALA A 244 0.67 15.42 -23.86
C ALA A 244 1.70 15.10 -22.76
N VAL A 245 2.07 13.83 -22.68
CA VAL A 245 3.14 13.30 -21.82
C VAL A 245 4.18 12.65 -22.73
N SER A 246 5.46 12.91 -22.50
CA SER A 246 6.52 12.31 -23.34
C SER A 246 6.64 10.80 -23.10
N GLU A 247 6.95 10.06 -24.16
CA GLU A 247 7.15 8.60 -24.07
C GLU A 247 8.34 8.24 -23.19
N GLU A 248 9.43 9.02 -23.28
CA GLU A 248 10.63 8.83 -22.45
C GLU A 248 10.30 8.91 -20.97
N PHE A 249 9.44 9.85 -20.60
CA PHE A 249 8.98 10.02 -19.23
C PHE A 249 8.14 8.82 -18.76
N ILE A 250 7.22 8.33 -19.59
CA ILE A 250 6.40 7.16 -19.28
C ILE A 250 7.27 5.92 -19.09
N VAL A 251 8.25 5.69 -19.98
CA VAL A 251 9.18 4.56 -19.88
C VAL A 251 10.01 4.64 -18.59
N ALA A 252 10.52 5.83 -18.26
CA ALA A 252 11.28 6.04 -17.03
C ALA A 252 10.42 5.76 -15.77
N LEU A 253 9.14 6.11 -15.78
CA LEU A 253 8.21 5.82 -14.67
C LEU A 253 7.87 4.33 -14.58
N ALA A 254 7.72 3.65 -15.73
CA ALA A 254 7.40 2.22 -15.76
C ALA A 254 8.51 1.33 -15.20
N GLY A 255 9.76 1.78 -15.25
CA GLY A 255 10.91 1.06 -14.70
C GLY A 255 11.10 1.18 -13.18
N ARG A 256 10.22 1.89 -12.45
CA ARG A 256 10.37 2.13 -11.00
C ARG A 256 9.56 1.16 -10.15
N SER A 257 10.02 0.95 -8.91
CA SER A 257 9.41 0.01 -7.97
C SER A 257 8.10 0.51 -7.31
N TRP A 258 7.92 1.82 -7.19
CA TRP A 258 6.74 2.47 -6.61
C TRP A 258 6.29 1.86 -5.25
N PRO A 259 7.09 1.97 -4.18
CA PRO A 259 6.71 1.42 -2.87
C PRO A 259 5.40 2.01 -2.33
N GLY A 260 5.07 3.26 -2.64
CA GLY A 260 3.77 3.88 -2.32
C GLY A 260 2.71 3.67 -3.39
N ASN A 261 2.96 2.78 -4.37
CA ASN A 261 2.02 2.36 -5.41
C ASN A 261 1.38 3.53 -6.19
N VAL A 262 0.07 3.45 -6.44
CA VAL A 262 -0.66 4.46 -7.22
C VAL A 262 -0.70 5.81 -6.50
N ARG A 263 -0.72 5.82 -5.15
CA ARG A 263 -0.71 7.08 -4.38
C ARG A 263 0.61 7.83 -4.56
N GLU A 264 1.73 7.13 -4.57
CA GLU A 264 3.05 7.72 -4.83
C GLU A 264 3.14 8.23 -6.27
N LEU A 265 2.75 7.42 -7.25
CA LEU A 265 2.69 7.82 -8.65
C LEU A 265 1.82 9.07 -8.85
N GLN A 266 0.65 9.11 -8.24
CA GLN A 266 -0.28 10.24 -8.30
C GLN A 266 0.37 11.53 -7.77
N ASN A 267 0.98 11.48 -6.58
CA ASN A 267 1.67 12.62 -5.97
C ASN A 267 2.85 13.08 -6.83
N PHE A 268 3.57 12.12 -7.41
CA PHE A 268 4.69 12.41 -8.31
C PHE A 268 4.23 13.15 -9.58
N ILE A 269 3.16 12.68 -10.23
CA ILE A 269 2.60 13.34 -11.43
C ILE A 269 2.03 14.71 -11.07
N GLU A 270 1.34 14.85 -9.95
CA GLU A 270 0.84 16.15 -9.50
C GLU A 270 1.96 17.17 -9.36
N ARG A 271 3.07 16.81 -8.69
CA ARG A 271 4.25 17.64 -8.56
C ARG A 271 4.87 17.97 -9.93
N SER A 272 4.97 17.00 -10.82
CA SER A 272 5.51 17.20 -12.16
C SER A 272 4.67 18.17 -12.97
N VAL A 273 3.35 18.12 -12.85
CA VAL A 273 2.42 19.08 -13.48
C VAL A 273 2.60 20.48 -12.89
N ILE A 274 2.73 20.60 -11.56
CA ILE A 274 2.95 21.90 -10.91
C ILE A 274 4.22 22.59 -11.45
N LEU A 275 5.30 21.82 -11.58
CA LEU A 275 6.61 22.35 -12.04
C LEU A 275 6.70 22.57 -13.55
N SER A 276 5.82 21.95 -14.32
CA SER A 276 5.83 22.07 -15.78
C SER A 276 5.35 23.44 -16.24
N THR A 277 6.04 23.98 -17.24
CA THR A 277 5.69 25.26 -17.93
C THR A 277 5.30 25.08 -19.40
N GLY A 278 5.55 23.90 -19.98
CA GLY A 278 5.32 23.59 -21.39
C GLY A 278 4.03 22.83 -21.66
N ALA A 279 3.73 22.62 -22.95
CA ALA A 279 2.56 21.84 -23.40
C ALA A 279 2.76 20.33 -23.30
N VAL A 280 4.00 19.86 -23.21
CA VAL A 280 4.35 18.44 -23.06
C VAL A 280 4.94 18.24 -21.67
N LEU A 281 4.38 17.30 -20.91
CA LEU A 281 4.95 16.92 -19.62
C LEU A 281 6.21 16.08 -19.86
N ASN A 282 7.35 16.75 -19.73
CA ASN A 282 8.68 16.16 -19.76
C ASN A 282 9.18 16.18 -18.32
N GLY A 283 9.22 15.03 -17.67
CA GLY A 283 9.81 14.97 -16.35
C GLY A 283 11.33 15.19 -16.44
N SER A 284 11.77 16.41 -16.23
CA SER A 284 13.13 16.62 -15.78
C SER A 284 13.21 16.03 -14.38
N LEU A 285 13.97 14.94 -14.25
CA LEU A 285 14.10 14.05 -13.11
C LEU A 285 15.23 14.43 -12.10
N PRO A 286 15.41 15.68 -11.65
CA PRO A 286 16.46 15.95 -10.65
C PRO A 286 16.12 15.35 -9.27
N GLU A 287 14.84 15.05 -8.98
CA GLU A 287 14.41 14.55 -7.68
C GLU A 287 14.06 13.04 -7.68
N LEU A 288 14.28 12.35 -8.78
CA LEU A 288 14.12 10.89 -8.86
C LEU A 288 15.40 10.15 -8.45
N THR A 289 16.46 10.89 -8.11
CA THR A 289 17.62 10.32 -7.46
C THR A 289 17.27 10.07 -6.00
N ASP A 290 16.96 8.81 -5.73
CA ASP A 290 17.33 8.13 -4.50
C ASP A 290 16.58 8.38 -3.20
N THR A 291 15.24 8.26 -3.22
CA THR A 291 14.60 7.79 -1.98
C THR A 291 14.77 6.26 -1.81
N THR A 292 15.09 5.54 -2.88
CA THR A 292 15.41 4.10 -2.82
C THR A 292 16.84 3.80 -2.39
N GLN A 293 17.77 4.78 -2.47
CA GLN A 293 19.12 4.59 -1.93
C GLN A 293 19.29 5.04 -0.47
N ALA A 294 18.36 5.80 0.07
CA ALA A 294 18.38 6.11 1.49
C ALA A 294 17.95 4.91 2.38
N GLY A 295 17.16 3.97 1.82
CA GLY A 295 16.76 2.74 2.52
C GLY A 295 17.72 1.56 2.30
N SER A 296 18.51 1.53 1.22
CA SER A 296 19.41 0.42 0.94
C SER A 296 20.87 0.67 1.31
N LYS A 297 21.26 1.90 1.67
CA LYS A 297 22.59 2.15 2.27
C LYS A 297 22.66 1.87 3.78
N SER A 298 21.54 1.53 4.42
CA SER A 298 21.52 1.09 5.82
C SER A 298 21.35 -0.42 6.01
N ALA A 299 21.35 -1.22 4.94
CA ALA A 299 21.17 -2.67 5.02
C ALA A 299 22.43 -3.48 4.68
N GLU A 300 23.59 -2.85 4.49
CA GLU A 300 24.91 -3.50 4.67
C GLU A 300 25.50 -3.13 6.03
N LEU A 301 24.75 -3.25 7.08
CA LEU A 301 25.26 -3.51 8.41
C LEU A 301 25.56 -5.02 8.52
N SER A 302 26.57 -5.45 7.74
CA SER A 302 27.38 -6.60 8.08
C SER A 302 27.82 -6.46 9.54
N ALA A 303 27.61 -7.50 10.35
CA ALA A 303 28.14 -7.83 11.67
C ALA A 303 28.63 -6.64 12.55
N PRO A 304 28.51 -6.69 13.87
CA PRO A 304 28.89 -5.58 14.73
C PRO A 304 30.35 -5.21 14.49
N VAL A 305 30.57 -4.17 13.69
CA VAL A 305 31.89 -3.61 13.43
C VAL A 305 32.35 -2.98 14.71
N THR A 306 33.48 -3.44 15.24
CA THR A 306 34.05 -2.84 16.44
C THR A 306 34.37 -1.36 16.19
N LEU A 307 34.33 -0.51 17.23
CA LEU A 307 34.68 0.90 17.13
C LEU A 307 36.04 1.11 16.44
N LYS A 308 36.98 0.17 16.67
CA LYS A 308 38.31 0.13 16.07
C LYS A 308 38.28 -0.06 14.55
N GLU A 309 37.40 -0.89 14.06
CA GLU A 309 37.22 -1.14 12.61
C GLU A 309 36.51 0.02 11.92
N ALA A 310 35.51 0.61 12.57
CA ALA A 310 34.84 1.80 12.08
C ALA A 310 35.80 3.00 11.98
N GLU A 311 36.65 3.21 13.00
CA GLU A 311 37.69 4.24 13.02
C GLU A 311 38.71 4.00 11.91
N ARG A 312 39.15 2.76 11.71
CA ARG A 312 40.08 2.38 10.63
C ARG A 312 39.49 2.67 9.25
N SER A 313 38.28 2.27 8.99
CA SER A 313 37.59 2.48 7.71
C SER A 313 37.44 3.97 7.39
N HIS A 314 37.06 4.77 8.38
CA HIS A 314 36.89 6.21 8.23
C HIS A 314 38.22 6.95 7.94
N ILE A 315 39.30 6.55 8.62
CA ILE A 315 40.65 7.09 8.35
C ILE A 315 41.11 6.72 6.94
N LEU A 316 40.96 5.46 6.50
CA LEU A 316 41.32 5.01 5.17
C LEU A 316 40.54 5.75 4.08
N GLN A 317 39.26 5.91 4.22
CA GLN A 317 38.41 6.65 3.27
C GLN A 317 38.86 8.12 3.14
N THR A 318 39.16 8.77 4.28
CA THR A 318 39.64 10.16 4.28
C THR A 318 41.03 10.27 3.62
N LEU A 319 41.92 9.32 3.87
CA LEU A 319 43.26 9.27 3.19
C LEU A 319 43.12 9.05 1.67
N GLN A 320 42.19 8.25 1.20
CA GLN A 320 41.91 8.10 -0.24
C GLN A 320 41.42 9.43 -0.83
N GLN A 321 40.51 10.15 -0.17
CA GLN A 321 40.02 11.44 -0.65
C GLN A 321 41.10 12.52 -0.68
N THR A 322 42.07 12.46 0.23
CA THR A 322 43.20 13.41 0.32
C THR A 322 44.43 12.91 -0.42
N LYS A 323 44.32 11.87 -1.26
CA LYS A 323 45.41 11.25 -2.05
C LYS A 323 46.64 10.91 -1.18
N GLY A 324 46.40 10.48 0.07
CA GLY A 324 47.47 10.10 1.00
C GLY A 324 48.12 11.26 1.77
N VAL A 325 47.68 12.49 1.56
CA VAL A 325 48.26 13.67 2.27
C VAL A 325 47.68 13.71 3.70
N VAL A 326 48.55 13.50 4.71
CA VAL A 326 48.18 13.45 6.12
C VAL A 326 48.08 14.84 6.75
N GLY A 327 48.97 15.77 6.38
CA GLY A 327 49.05 17.13 7.01
C GLY A 327 48.87 18.24 5.98
N GLY A 328 48.79 19.51 6.47
CA GLY A 328 48.55 20.70 5.64
C GLY A 328 47.07 21.07 5.55
N GLN A 329 46.74 22.24 4.94
CA GLN A 329 45.39 22.79 4.87
C GLN A 329 44.36 21.85 4.20
N ASN A 330 44.83 21.00 3.26
CA ASN A 330 43.98 20.03 2.55
C ASN A 330 44.26 18.58 2.96
N GLY A 331 44.94 18.35 4.09
CA GLY A 331 45.31 17.02 4.59
C GLY A 331 44.19 16.30 5.36
N ALA A 332 44.34 14.98 5.49
CA ALA A 332 43.39 14.14 6.24
C ALA A 332 43.21 14.57 7.69
N ALA A 333 44.25 15.11 8.35
CA ALA A 333 44.17 15.57 9.72
C ALA A 333 43.16 16.71 9.88
N VAL A 334 43.16 17.69 8.98
CA VAL A 334 42.21 18.82 9.03
C VAL A 334 40.78 18.34 8.75
N ARG A 335 40.60 17.43 7.78
CA ARG A 335 39.26 16.87 7.47
C ARG A 335 38.69 16.02 8.60
N LEU A 336 39.54 15.33 9.34
CA LEU A 336 39.14 14.52 10.50
C LEU A 336 39.03 15.32 11.80
N GLY A 337 39.34 16.65 11.78
CA GLY A 337 39.31 17.48 12.96
C GLY A 337 40.37 17.10 14.02
N LEU A 338 41.47 16.44 13.61
CA LEU A 338 42.49 15.93 14.52
C LEU A 338 43.84 16.62 14.28
N PRO A 339 44.63 16.84 15.34
CA PRO A 339 46.04 17.22 15.19
C PRO A 339 46.81 16.15 14.38
N ARG A 340 47.75 16.59 13.52
CA ARG A 340 48.55 15.69 12.68
C ARG A 340 49.24 14.57 13.47
N THR A 341 49.79 14.90 14.65
CA THR A 341 50.48 13.96 15.54
C THR A 341 49.51 12.89 16.08
N THR A 342 48.30 13.29 16.45
CA THR A 342 47.26 12.38 16.93
C THR A 342 46.80 11.42 15.80
N LEU A 343 46.62 11.94 14.58
CA LEU A 343 46.22 11.08 13.42
C LEU A 343 47.32 10.06 13.10
N ILE A 344 48.61 10.46 13.10
CA ILE A 344 49.74 9.54 12.87
C ILE A 344 49.77 8.46 13.97
N GLY A 345 49.60 8.81 15.26
CA GLY A 345 49.56 7.85 16.34
C GLY A 345 48.39 6.85 16.22
N LYS A 346 47.22 7.32 15.80
CA LYS A 346 46.02 6.46 15.50
C LYS A 346 46.29 5.54 14.30
N MET A 347 46.88 6.04 13.22
CA MET A 347 47.24 5.25 12.06
C MET A 347 48.21 4.14 12.40
N THR A 348 49.26 4.41 13.18
CA THR A 348 50.21 3.42 13.66
C THR A 348 49.56 2.33 14.50
N ARG A 349 48.69 2.74 15.45
CA ARG A 349 47.94 1.79 16.31
C ARG A 349 46.93 0.92 15.54
N LEU A 350 46.38 1.43 14.43
CA LEU A 350 45.44 0.73 13.56
C LEU A 350 46.10 -0.01 12.40
N GLY A 351 47.46 0.00 12.30
CA GLY A 351 48.21 -0.68 11.23
C GLY A 351 48.02 -0.06 9.85
N ILE A 352 47.78 1.25 9.76
CA ILE A 352 47.59 1.97 8.51
C ILE A 352 48.92 2.63 8.11
N ASN A 353 49.52 2.17 7.00
CA ASN A 353 50.74 2.78 6.45
C ASN A 353 50.37 3.82 5.39
N ALA A 354 50.88 5.04 5.53
CA ALA A 354 50.67 6.13 4.57
C ALA A 354 51.29 5.90 3.17
N SER A 355 52.02 4.79 2.98
CA SER A 355 52.77 4.48 1.76
C SER A 355 52.16 3.45 0.82
N GLN A 356 50.92 2.99 1.02
CA GLN A 356 50.26 2.13 0.03
C GLN A 356 49.78 2.96 -1.18
N LYS A 357 50.74 3.40 -2.00
CA LYS A 357 50.49 3.77 -3.39
C LYS A 357 50.09 2.53 -4.19
N SER A 358 48.89 2.56 -4.78
CA SER A 358 48.50 1.83 -6.00
C SER A 358 49.02 0.40 -6.21
N SER A 359 48.40 -0.60 -5.56
CA SER A 359 48.52 -1.99 -6.04
C SER A 359 47.19 -2.73 -6.21
N THR A 360 46.03 -2.04 -6.19
CA THR A 360 44.73 -2.70 -6.36
C THR A 360 44.14 -2.52 -7.77
N LEU A 361 44.86 -1.89 -8.70
CA LEU A 361 44.42 -1.74 -10.11
C LEU A 361 45.09 -2.74 -11.09
N ALA A 362 45.97 -3.62 -10.61
CA ALA A 362 46.68 -4.59 -11.49
C ALA A 362 46.11 -6.02 -11.45
N HIS A 363 45.14 -6.34 -10.60
CA HIS A 363 44.57 -7.71 -10.52
C HIS A 363 43.22 -7.89 -11.21
N ALA A 364 42.61 -6.83 -11.74
CA ALA A 364 41.33 -6.93 -12.48
C ALA A 364 41.52 -6.99 -14.00
N ALA A 365 42.78 -6.89 -14.53
CA ALA A 365 43.06 -6.92 -15.97
C ALA A 365 43.71 -8.22 -16.47
N ALA A 366 43.90 -9.24 -15.61
CA ALA A 366 44.56 -10.50 -15.98
C ALA A 366 43.63 -11.73 -15.97
N SER A 367 42.29 -11.54 -15.97
CA SER A 367 41.33 -12.65 -16.03
C SER A 367 40.33 -12.53 -17.19
N VAL A 368 40.73 -11.87 -18.30
CA VAL A 368 40.07 -12.00 -19.61
C VAL A 368 41.17 -12.00 -20.66
N ALA A 369 41.72 -13.17 -20.89
CA ALA A 369 42.39 -13.57 -22.12
C ALA A 369 42.22 -15.09 -22.27
#